data_c9ccbf87b2478fce7a9300105414953d
#
_entry.id   c9ccbf87b2478fce7a9300105414953d
#
_cell.length_a   1.000
_cell.length_b   1.000
_cell.length_c   1.000
_cell.angle_alpha   90.00
_cell.angle_beta   90.00
_cell.angle_gamma   90.00
#
_symmetry.space_group_name_H-M   'P 1'
#
loop_
_entity.id
_entity.type
_entity.pdbx_description
1 polymer ?
#
loop_
_entity_poly.entity_id
_entity_poly.type
_entity_poly.pdbx_seq_one_letter_code
_entity_poly.pdbx_strand_id
1 'polypeptide(L)'
;IDDNSNILVKEIKPNFKVLGPRFGKDMRKIVGKINTFGEEEIKILEQEGVIKIPFNEKNIILDISEVEITSKDIEGWLVAHGNGLTVALDISMTENLINEGVARELINRIQNIRKEAGLEVTDKIDISFLADNDLKQKIKKNIDYIRSETLGEDINFPSQMNDGVQVVFDNIKTQITIKKI
;
A
#
# COMPACT_ATOMS: atom_id res chain seq x y z
N ILE A 1 -4.56 -16.15 -10.60
CA ILE A 1 -5.30 -15.55 -9.47
C ILE A 1 -5.62 -16.71 -8.55
N ASP A 2 -4.88 -16.85 -7.47
CA ASP A 2 -5.11 -17.90 -6.47
C ASP A 2 -6.36 -17.55 -5.66
N ASP A 3 -7.35 -18.42 -5.72
CA ASP A 3 -8.63 -18.34 -4.98
C ASP A 3 -8.44 -18.61 -3.46
N ASN A 4 -7.21 -18.82 -3.03
CA ASN A 4 -6.81 -19.17 -1.66
C ASN A 4 -6.08 -18.06 -0.90
N SER A 5 -6.05 -16.84 -1.40
CA SER A 5 -5.46 -15.75 -0.64
C SER A 5 -6.45 -15.27 0.43
N ASN A 6 -6.18 -15.54 1.68
CA ASN A 6 -6.82 -14.96 2.88
C ASN A 6 -6.70 -13.42 2.96
N ILE A 7 -6.68 -12.76 1.81
CA ILE A 7 -6.45 -11.31 1.68
C ILE A 7 -7.74 -10.51 1.91
N LEU A 8 -8.89 -11.18 1.93
CA LEU A 8 -10.19 -10.54 2.12
C LEU A 8 -10.94 -11.21 3.26
N VAL A 9 -10.87 -10.64 4.44
CA VAL A 9 -11.80 -10.98 5.51
C VAL A 9 -13.05 -10.17 5.31
N LYS A 10 -14.17 -10.83 4.97
CA LYS A 10 -15.47 -10.19 4.88
C LYS A 10 -16.11 -10.15 6.25
N GLU A 11 -16.73 -9.01 6.56
CA GLU A 11 -17.60 -8.85 7.72
C GLU A 11 -19.04 -8.71 7.25
N ILE A 12 -19.95 -9.30 8.00
CA ILE A 12 -21.39 -9.16 7.78
C ILE A 12 -22.00 -8.37 8.92
N LYS A 13 -22.83 -7.39 8.58
CA LYS A 13 -23.56 -6.56 9.55
C LYS A 13 -25.05 -6.65 9.27
N PRO A 14 -25.90 -6.75 10.29
CA PRO A 14 -27.34 -6.75 10.11
C PRO A 14 -27.85 -5.38 9.66
N ASN A 15 -28.71 -5.35 8.63
CA ASN A 15 -29.41 -4.14 8.22
C ASN A 15 -30.63 -3.90 9.14
N PHE A 16 -30.45 -3.11 10.17
CA PHE A 16 -31.47 -2.83 11.15
C PHE A 16 -32.77 -2.21 10.59
N LYS A 17 -32.65 -1.44 9.49
CA LYS A 17 -33.80 -0.80 8.85
C LYS A 17 -34.73 -1.82 8.22
N VAL A 18 -34.19 -2.89 7.65
CA VAL A 18 -34.95 -3.95 6.99
C VAL A 18 -35.39 -5.03 7.98
N LEU A 19 -34.49 -5.44 8.87
CA LEU A 19 -34.75 -6.50 9.84
C LEU A 19 -35.68 -6.07 10.97
N GLY A 20 -35.66 -4.80 11.37
CA GLY A 20 -36.46 -4.28 12.50
C GLY A 20 -37.95 -4.53 12.38
N PRO A 21 -38.64 -4.17 11.28
CA PRO A 21 -40.05 -4.43 11.06
C PRO A 21 -40.39 -5.92 11.03
N ARG A 22 -39.48 -6.78 10.57
CA ARG A 22 -39.69 -8.21 10.41
C ARG A 22 -39.54 -8.99 11.74
N PHE A 23 -38.54 -8.65 12.54
CA PHE A 23 -38.18 -9.42 13.73
C PHE A 23 -38.56 -8.77 15.07
N GLY A 24 -38.79 -7.48 15.10
CA GLY A 24 -39.32 -6.79 16.28
C GLY A 24 -38.62 -7.17 17.59
N LYS A 25 -39.35 -7.84 18.51
CA LYS A 25 -38.81 -8.27 19.80
C LYS A 25 -37.68 -9.30 19.70
N ASP A 26 -37.64 -10.06 18.63
CA ASP A 26 -36.61 -11.09 18.39
C ASP A 26 -35.36 -10.54 17.70
N MET A 27 -35.29 -9.23 17.44
CA MET A 27 -34.17 -8.57 16.75
C MET A 27 -32.81 -8.91 17.38
N ARG A 28 -32.73 -8.92 18.72
CA ARG A 28 -31.48 -9.27 19.41
C ARG A 28 -30.98 -10.67 19.08
N LYS A 29 -31.88 -11.64 18.93
CA LYS A 29 -31.55 -13.03 18.62
C LYS A 29 -31.07 -13.17 17.19
N ILE A 30 -31.71 -12.51 16.22
CA ILE A 30 -31.34 -12.58 14.82
C ILE A 30 -29.99 -11.88 14.59
N VAL A 31 -29.73 -10.72 15.21
CA VAL A 31 -28.43 -10.04 15.19
C VAL A 31 -27.33 -10.93 15.75
N GLY A 32 -27.57 -11.58 16.90
CA GLY A 32 -26.64 -12.53 17.48
C GLY A 32 -26.30 -13.68 16.52
N LYS A 33 -27.28 -14.16 15.75
CA LYS A 33 -27.07 -15.22 14.77
C LYS A 33 -26.29 -14.73 13.54
N ILE A 34 -26.65 -13.57 12.99
CA ILE A 34 -25.92 -12.98 11.84
C ILE A 34 -24.45 -12.72 12.20
N ASN A 35 -24.18 -12.24 13.41
CA ASN A 35 -22.81 -11.97 13.87
C ASN A 35 -21.96 -13.26 14.04
N THR A 36 -22.57 -14.44 14.02
CA THR A 36 -21.83 -15.73 14.03
C THR A 36 -21.52 -16.27 12.63
N PHE A 37 -21.93 -15.59 11.57
CA PHE A 37 -21.65 -16.02 10.20
C PHE A 37 -20.16 -15.92 9.91
N GLY A 38 -19.65 -16.98 9.29
CA GLY A 38 -18.29 -17.06 8.76
C GLY A 38 -18.25 -16.85 7.25
N GLU A 39 -17.11 -17.16 6.66
CA GLU A 39 -16.88 -17.01 5.22
C GLU A 39 -17.85 -17.85 4.36
N GLU A 40 -18.22 -19.05 4.82
CA GLU A 40 -19.11 -19.94 4.09
C GLU A 40 -20.53 -19.36 3.98
N GLU A 41 -21.10 -18.85 5.06
CA GLU A 41 -22.43 -18.25 5.06
C GLU A 41 -22.46 -16.96 4.25
N ILE A 42 -21.41 -16.15 4.31
CA ILE A 42 -21.28 -14.94 3.52
C ILE A 42 -21.20 -15.30 2.03
N LYS A 43 -20.42 -16.31 1.66
CA LYS A 43 -20.29 -16.79 0.29
C LYS A 43 -21.63 -17.30 -0.27
N ILE A 44 -22.40 -18.05 0.52
CA ILE A 44 -23.74 -18.50 0.13
C ILE A 44 -24.67 -17.31 -0.13
N LEU A 45 -24.67 -16.31 0.77
CA LEU A 45 -25.50 -15.11 0.60
C LEU A 45 -25.15 -14.32 -0.66
N GLU A 46 -23.86 -14.20 -1.00
CA GLU A 46 -23.42 -13.51 -2.21
C GLU A 46 -23.74 -14.26 -3.50
N GLN A 47 -23.69 -15.60 -3.47
CA GLN A 47 -23.95 -16.44 -4.65
C GLN A 47 -25.43 -16.71 -4.88
N GLU A 48 -26.16 -17.01 -3.82
CA GLU A 48 -27.57 -17.43 -3.89
C GLU A 48 -28.56 -16.29 -3.60
N GLY A 49 -28.06 -15.18 -3.02
CA GLY A 49 -28.89 -14.06 -2.58
C GLY A 49 -29.67 -14.32 -1.30
N VAL A 50 -29.75 -15.57 -0.85
CA VAL A 50 -30.49 -15.97 0.34
C VAL A 50 -29.78 -17.08 1.10
N ILE A 51 -30.02 -17.14 2.42
CA ILE A 51 -29.54 -18.24 3.27
C ILE A 51 -30.62 -18.71 4.23
N LYS A 52 -30.72 -20.04 4.43
CA LYS A 52 -31.61 -20.63 5.45
C LYS A 52 -30.86 -20.75 6.77
N ILE A 53 -31.42 -20.18 7.82
CA ILE A 53 -30.84 -20.24 9.15
C ILE A 53 -31.85 -20.77 10.17
N PRO A 54 -31.42 -21.59 11.15
CA PRO A 54 -32.28 -22.06 12.23
C PRO A 54 -32.56 -20.91 13.20
N PHE A 55 -33.85 -20.69 13.49
CA PHE A 55 -34.30 -19.62 14.37
C PHE A 55 -35.57 -20.00 15.09
N ASN A 56 -35.57 -20.06 16.45
CA ASN A 56 -36.74 -20.38 17.29
C ASN A 56 -37.54 -21.63 16.82
N GLU A 57 -36.87 -22.78 16.69
CA GLU A 57 -37.45 -24.07 16.25
C GLU A 57 -37.97 -24.12 14.80
N LYS A 58 -37.76 -23.05 14.04
CA LYS A 58 -38.09 -22.95 12.60
C LYS A 58 -36.90 -22.52 11.82
N ASN A 59 -36.89 -22.82 10.53
CA ASN A 59 -35.95 -22.22 9.60
C ASN A 59 -36.55 -20.93 9.02
N ILE A 60 -35.75 -19.88 9.00
CA ILE A 60 -36.06 -18.65 8.29
C ILE A 60 -35.13 -18.48 7.10
N ILE A 61 -35.59 -17.76 6.10
CA ILE A 61 -34.78 -17.35 4.97
C ILE A 61 -34.31 -15.90 5.24
N LEU A 62 -33.03 -15.68 5.24
CA LEU A 62 -32.41 -14.34 5.30
C LEU A 62 -32.03 -13.94 3.89
N ASP A 63 -32.45 -12.76 3.45
CA ASP A 63 -32.13 -12.20 2.15
C ASP A 63 -30.88 -11.30 2.22
N ILE A 64 -30.11 -11.23 1.15
CA ILE A 64 -28.91 -10.41 1.08
C ILE A 64 -29.17 -8.92 1.37
N SER A 65 -30.36 -8.41 1.03
CA SER A 65 -30.77 -7.03 1.36
C SER A 65 -30.95 -6.76 2.86
N GLU A 66 -31.09 -7.82 3.67
CA GLU A 66 -31.26 -7.76 5.11
C GLU A 66 -29.92 -7.66 5.86
N VAL A 67 -28.80 -7.71 5.13
CA VAL A 67 -27.45 -7.60 5.68
C VAL A 67 -26.60 -6.65 4.85
N GLU A 68 -25.53 -6.17 5.44
CA GLU A 68 -24.48 -5.42 4.78
C GLU A 68 -23.19 -6.25 4.84
N ILE A 69 -22.68 -6.67 3.69
CA ILE A 69 -21.40 -7.37 3.59
C ILE A 69 -20.35 -6.35 3.24
N THR A 70 -19.36 -6.21 4.12
CA THR A 70 -18.24 -5.28 3.97
C THR A 70 -16.91 -6.03 4.05
N SER A 71 -15.88 -5.52 3.41
CA SER A 71 -14.53 -6.04 3.62
C SER A 71 -13.95 -5.41 4.87
N LYS A 72 -13.29 -6.23 5.68
CA LYS A 72 -12.51 -5.75 6.80
C LYS A 72 -11.15 -5.26 6.29
N ASP A 73 -10.73 -4.10 6.78
CA ASP A 73 -9.36 -3.65 6.56
C ASP A 73 -8.39 -4.64 7.21
N ILE A 74 -7.51 -5.21 6.42
CA ILE A 74 -6.43 -6.07 6.89
C ILE A 74 -5.21 -5.19 7.11
N GLU A 75 -4.65 -5.24 8.30
CA GLU A 75 -3.43 -4.50 8.61
C GLU A 75 -2.32 -4.84 7.61
N GLY A 76 -1.72 -3.80 7.01
CA GLY A 76 -0.71 -3.95 5.97
C GLY A 76 -1.25 -4.04 4.53
N TRP A 77 -2.58 -3.97 4.32
CA TRP A 77 -3.18 -4.02 2.99
C TRP A 77 -4.12 -2.84 2.73
N LEU A 78 -4.00 -2.27 1.55
CA LEU A 78 -4.96 -1.30 1.03
C LEU A 78 -5.86 -2.01 0.01
N VAL A 79 -7.16 -2.08 0.30
CA VAL A 79 -8.12 -2.81 -0.54
C VAL A 79 -9.09 -1.85 -1.20
N ALA A 80 -9.30 -2.01 -2.49
CA ALA A 80 -10.29 -1.25 -3.26
C ALA A 80 -11.21 -2.20 -4.03
N HIS A 81 -12.50 -1.87 -4.08
CA HIS A 81 -13.53 -2.64 -4.77
C HIS A 81 -14.20 -1.78 -5.84
N GLY A 82 -14.49 -2.38 -7.01
CA GLY A 82 -15.24 -1.71 -8.06
C GLY A 82 -15.60 -2.67 -9.19
N ASN A 83 -16.82 -2.56 -9.69
CA ASN A 83 -17.32 -3.33 -10.85
C ASN A 83 -17.07 -4.86 -10.76
N GLY A 84 -17.25 -5.44 -9.57
CA GLY A 84 -17.04 -6.87 -9.35
C GLY A 84 -15.56 -7.29 -9.25
N LEU A 85 -14.62 -6.34 -9.28
CA LEU A 85 -13.19 -6.56 -9.07
C LEU A 85 -12.78 -6.11 -7.69
N THR A 86 -11.86 -6.85 -7.08
CA THR A 86 -11.17 -6.47 -5.87
C THR A 86 -9.69 -6.40 -6.12
N VAL A 87 -9.06 -5.30 -5.74
CA VAL A 87 -7.62 -5.11 -5.80
C VAL A 87 -7.12 -4.89 -4.38
N ALA A 88 -6.11 -5.65 -3.99
CA ALA A 88 -5.44 -5.50 -2.72
C ALA A 88 -3.96 -5.18 -2.96
N LEU A 89 -3.47 -4.12 -2.33
CA LEU A 89 -2.08 -3.69 -2.37
C LEU A 89 -1.46 -3.95 -1.01
N ASP A 90 -0.37 -4.71 -0.97
CA ASP A 90 0.47 -4.83 0.23
C ASP A 90 1.21 -3.50 0.43
N ILE A 91 0.94 -2.84 1.55
CA ILE A 91 1.54 -1.57 1.94
C ILE A 91 2.62 -1.74 3.02
N SER A 92 3.05 -2.98 3.27
CA SER A 92 4.10 -3.27 4.25
C SER A 92 5.45 -2.71 3.76
N MET A 93 5.97 -1.72 4.49
CA MET A 93 7.23 -1.06 4.17
C MET A 93 8.41 -1.85 4.75
N THR A 94 9.09 -2.61 3.90
CA THR A 94 10.35 -3.27 4.29
C THR A 94 11.52 -2.28 4.23
N GLU A 95 12.60 -2.55 4.96
CA GLU A 95 13.83 -1.74 4.91
C GLU A 95 14.38 -1.61 3.47
N ASN A 96 14.28 -2.66 2.67
CA ASN A 96 14.72 -2.62 1.27
C ASN A 96 13.88 -1.67 0.43
N LEU A 97 12.55 -1.70 0.58
CA LEU A 97 11.65 -0.78 -0.13
C LEU A 97 11.88 0.67 0.28
N ILE A 98 12.13 0.92 1.57
CA ILE A 98 12.49 2.27 2.06
C ILE A 98 13.80 2.73 1.42
N ASN A 99 14.84 1.89 1.39
CA ASN A 99 16.13 2.23 0.78
C ASN A 99 16.02 2.46 -0.73
N GLU A 100 15.20 1.66 -1.42
CA GLU A 100 14.91 1.84 -2.84
C GLU A 100 14.15 3.15 -3.10
N GLY A 101 13.18 3.49 -2.25
CA GLY A 101 12.46 4.76 -2.31
C GLY A 101 13.40 5.96 -2.20
N VAL A 102 14.34 5.92 -1.25
CA VAL A 102 15.40 6.94 -1.10
C VAL A 102 16.27 7.03 -2.37
N ALA A 103 16.67 5.89 -2.93
CA ALA A 103 17.47 5.87 -4.15
C ALA A 103 16.72 6.48 -5.34
N ARG A 104 15.45 6.16 -5.53
CA ARG A 104 14.59 6.74 -6.59
C ARG A 104 14.44 8.26 -6.45
N GLU A 105 14.26 8.74 -5.22
CA GLU A 105 14.16 10.19 -4.99
C GLU A 105 15.50 10.89 -5.29
N LEU A 106 16.65 10.31 -4.90
CA LEU A 106 17.97 10.85 -5.23
C LEU A 106 18.21 10.86 -6.74
N ILE A 107 17.85 9.79 -7.46
CA ILE A 107 17.91 9.72 -8.93
C ILE A 107 17.14 10.87 -9.55
N ASN A 108 15.90 11.08 -9.12
CA ASN A 108 15.05 12.17 -9.60
C ASN A 108 15.73 13.54 -9.39
N ARG A 109 16.30 13.79 -8.20
CA ARG A 109 17.03 15.03 -7.89
C ARG A 109 18.26 15.19 -8.77
N ILE A 110 19.07 14.13 -8.95
CA ILE A 110 20.24 14.18 -9.82
C ILE A 110 19.86 14.47 -11.27
N GLN A 111 18.81 13.84 -11.79
CA GLN A 111 18.31 14.10 -13.14
C GLN A 111 17.86 15.56 -13.34
N ASN A 112 17.24 16.15 -12.32
CA ASN A 112 16.89 17.57 -12.34
C ASN A 112 18.14 18.45 -12.34
N ILE A 113 19.15 18.16 -11.51
CA ILE A 113 20.41 18.90 -11.48
C ILE A 113 21.14 18.79 -12.82
N ARG A 114 21.16 17.59 -13.47
CA ARG A 114 21.70 17.39 -14.81
C ARG A 114 21.03 18.30 -15.84
N LYS A 115 19.71 18.35 -15.82
CA LYS A 115 18.92 19.19 -16.72
C LYS A 115 19.20 20.69 -16.51
N GLU A 116 19.25 21.14 -15.26
CA GLU A 116 19.56 22.54 -14.91
C GLU A 116 20.99 22.91 -15.27
N ALA A 117 21.92 21.97 -15.20
CA ALA A 117 23.31 22.15 -15.63
C ALA A 117 23.50 22.08 -17.17
N GLY A 118 22.42 21.84 -17.94
CA GLY A 118 22.47 21.76 -19.40
C GLY A 118 23.25 20.55 -19.96
N LEU A 119 23.26 19.44 -19.17
CA LEU A 119 23.94 18.21 -19.60
C LEU A 119 23.09 17.44 -20.63
N GLU A 120 23.76 16.82 -21.58
CA GLU A 120 23.15 15.91 -22.56
C GLU A 120 22.77 14.58 -21.90
N VAL A 121 21.82 13.88 -22.51
CA VAL A 121 21.32 12.57 -21.98
C VAL A 121 22.44 11.55 -21.87
N THR A 122 23.43 11.61 -22.73
CA THR A 122 24.59 10.68 -22.81
C THR A 122 25.78 11.09 -21.96
N ASP A 123 25.77 12.29 -21.36
CA ASP A 123 26.88 12.77 -20.56
C ASP A 123 27.07 11.93 -19.30
N LYS A 124 28.27 11.50 -19.03
CA LYS A 124 28.68 10.82 -17.81
C LYS A 124 29.05 11.83 -16.73
N ILE A 125 28.79 11.48 -15.49
CA ILE A 125 29.03 12.37 -14.35
C ILE A 125 29.68 11.65 -13.16
N ASP A 126 30.46 12.40 -12.40
CA ASP A 126 30.79 12.08 -11.01
C ASP A 126 29.80 12.76 -10.10
N ILE A 127 29.37 12.04 -9.07
CA ILE A 127 28.37 12.51 -8.13
C ILE A 127 29.00 12.59 -6.74
N SER A 128 28.76 13.69 -6.02
CA SER A 128 29.17 13.82 -4.62
C SER A 128 27.98 14.15 -3.74
N PHE A 129 27.88 13.44 -2.61
CA PHE A 129 26.84 13.63 -1.59
C PHE A 129 27.46 14.06 -0.27
N LEU A 130 27.02 15.19 0.27
CA LEU A 130 27.23 15.51 1.68
C LEU A 130 26.14 14.80 2.50
N ALA A 131 26.45 13.60 2.97
CA ALA A 131 25.50 12.70 3.58
C ALA A 131 25.95 12.29 4.98
N ASP A 132 25.00 12.16 5.90
CA ASP A 132 25.23 11.52 7.18
C ASP A 132 25.45 10.00 7.02
N ASN A 133 25.73 9.30 8.12
CA ASN A 133 26.04 7.88 8.07
C ASN A 133 24.83 7.03 7.62
N ASP A 134 23.60 7.41 7.98
CA ASP A 134 22.39 6.67 7.61
C ASP A 134 22.14 6.77 6.11
N LEU A 135 22.11 7.99 5.59
CA LEU A 135 21.92 8.22 4.15
C LEU A 135 23.05 7.58 3.32
N LYS A 136 24.29 7.66 3.80
CA LYS A 136 25.43 6.99 3.14
C LYS A 136 25.24 5.48 3.03
N GLN A 137 24.72 4.81 4.05
CA GLN A 137 24.42 3.39 4.00
C GLN A 137 23.30 3.06 3.01
N LYS A 138 22.23 3.85 2.99
CA LYS A 138 21.12 3.71 2.04
C LYS A 138 21.58 3.87 0.59
N ILE A 139 22.41 4.88 0.31
CA ILE A 139 23.01 5.09 -1.03
C ILE A 139 23.87 3.90 -1.41
N LYS A 140 24.76 3.41 -0.53
CA LYS A 140 25.64 2.29 -0.81
C LYS A 140 24.88 0.98 -1.13
N LYS A 141 23.74 0.73 -0.48
CA LYS A 141 22.89 -0.44 -0.77
C LYS A 141 22.31 -0.41 -2.20
N ASN A 142 22.15 0.77 -2.78
CA ASN A 142 21.54 0.98 -4.10
C ASN A 142 22.49 1.68 -5.08
N ILE A 143 23.82 1.59 -4.85
CA ILE A 143 24.81 2.39 -5.59
C ILE A 143 24.80 2.10 -7.09
N ASP A 144 24.68 0.82 -7.47
CA ASP A 144 24.67 0.41 -8.88
C ASP A 144 23.38 0.89 -9.58
N TYR A 145 22.26 0.88 -8.87
CA TYR A 145 20.99 1.40 -9.37
C TYR A 145 21.08 2.92 -9.60
N ILE A 146 21.61 3.68 -8.64
CA ILE A 146 21.80 5.13 -8.79
C ILE A 146 22.75 5.43 -9.96
N ARG A 147 23.87 4.71 -10.08
CA ARG A 147 24.83 4.90 -11.16
C ARG A 147 24.22 4.62 -12.54
N SER A 148 23.50 3.52 -12.68
CA SER A 148 22.88 3.15 -13.96
C SER A 148 21.85 4.17 -14.43
N GLU A 149 21.01 4.66 -13.52
CA GLU A 149 19.91 5.59 -13.85
C GLU A 149 20.39 7.04 -14.06
N THR A 150 21.60 7.37 -13.57
CA THR A 150 22.12 8.74 -13.66
C THR A 150 23.34 8.88 -14.57
N LEU A 151 23.84 7.80 -15.17
CA LEU A 151 25.13 7.72 -15.84
C LEU A 151 26.29 8.18 -14.95
N GLY A 152 26.19 7.85 -13.65
CA GLY A 152 27.22 8.14 -12.65
C GLY A 152 28.38 7.17 -12.75
N GLU A 153 29.59 7.66 -12.96
CA GLU A 153 30.82 6.84 -12.96
C GLU A 153 31.31 6.63 -11.52
N ASP A 154 31.48 7.72 -10.78
CA ASP A 154 31.87 7.67 -9.38
C ASP A 154 30.85 8.34 -8.45
N ILE A 155 30.70 7.74 -7.26
CA ILE A 155 29.89 8.30 -6.17
C ILE A 155 30.76 8.51 -4.94
N ASN A 156 30.91 9.77 -4.55
CA ASN A 156 31.80 10.23 -3.51
C ASN A 156 31.02 10.80 -2.30
N PHE A 157 31.64 10.71 -1.12
CA PHE A 157 31.05 11.19 0.15
C PHE A 157 32.05 12.08 0.90
N PRO A 158 32.27 13.32 0.43
CA PRO A 158 33.15 14.25 1.12
C PRO A 158 32.60 14.62 2.50
N SER A 159 33.47 14.99 3.42
CA SER A 159 33.11 15.46 4.75
C SER A 159 32.62 16.92 4.77
N GLN A 160 32.97 17.68 3.72
CA GLN A 160 32.56 19.06 3.53
C GLN A 160 32.38 19.34 2.04
N MET A 161 31.42 20.18 1.69
CA MET A 161 31.19 20.70 0.34
C MET A 161 30.95 22.19 0.40
N ASN A 162 31.62 22.95 -0.48
CA ASN A 162 31.47 24.40 -0.55
C ASN A 162 30.37 24.82 -1.53
N ASP A 163 30.06 23.95 -2.49
CA ASP A 163 29.07 24.13 -3.55
C ASP A 163 28.18 22.91 -3.68
N GLY A 164 27.05 23.06 -4.37
CA GLY A 164 26.11 21.99 -4.62
C GLY A 164 24.68 22.38 -4.29
N VAL A 165 23.75 21.59 -4.80
CA VAL A 165 22.33 21.80 -4.65
C VAL A 165 21.86 21.20 -3.32
N GLN A 166 21.21 22.00 -2.50
CA GLN A 166 20.56 21.53 -1.27
C GLN A 166 19.32 20.74 -1.64
N VAL A 167 19.20 19.53 -1.13
CA VAL A 167 18.08 18.62 -1.38
C VAL A 167 17.44 18.23 -0.06
N VAL A 168 16.12 18.38 0.00
CA VAL A 168 15.30 17.99 1.17
C VAL A 168 14.13 17.15 0.66
N PHE A 169 13.96 15.97 1.23
CA PHE A 169 12.81 15.11 1.00
C PHE A 169 12.59 14.21 2.22
N ASP A 170 11.35 13.95 2.55
CA ASP A 170 10.97 13.29 3.79
C ASP A 170 11.68 13.94 4.99
N ASN A 171 12.47 13.16 5.75
CA ASN A 171 13.29 13.65 6.85
C ASN A 171 14.78 13.72 6.50
N ILE A 172 15.14 13.61 5.22
CA ILE A 172 16.52 13.59 4.71
C ILE A 172 16.89 14.98 4.21
N LYS A 173 18.06 15.45 4.65
CA LYS A 173 18.70 16.66 4.13
C LYS A 173 20.09 16.31 3.64
N THR A 174 20.40 16.66 2.40
CA THR A 174 21.70 16.39 1.79
C THR A 174 22.07 17.51 0.83
N GLN A 175 23.31 17.57 0.43
CA GLN A 175 23.81 18.45 -0.63
C GLN A 175 24.39 17.57 -1.73
N ILE A 176 24.07 17.86 -2.99
CA ILE A 176 24.49 17.08 -4.15
C ILE A 176 25.25 17.96 -5.11
N THR A 177 26.42 17.51 -5.54
CA THR A 177 27.17 18.10 -6.65
C THR A 177 27.35 17.05 -7.74
N ILE A 178 27.21 17.47 -8.98
CA ILE A 178 27.56 16.65 -10.15
C ILE A 178 28.67 17.34 -10.94
N LYS A 179 29.56 16.54 -11.53
CA LYS A 179 30.63 17.02 -12.40
C LYS A 179 30.65 16.18 -13.67
N LYS A 180 30.52 16.81 -14.83
CA LYS A 180 30.69 16.15 -16.14
C LYS A 180 32.12 15.65 -16.30
N ILE A 181 32.26 14.43 -16.85
CA ILE A 181 33.51 13.77 -17.15
C ILE A 181 33.78 13.89 -18.66
#